data_2aacbbef314f4bffb6450ceb31949cde
#
_entry.id   2aacbbef314f4bffb6450ceb31949cde
#
_cell.length_a   1.000
_cell.length_b   1.000
_cell.length_c   1.000
_cell.angle_alpha   90.00
_cell.angle_beta   90.00
_cell.angle_gamma   90.00
#
_symmetry.space_group_name_H-M   'P 1'
#
loop_
_entity.id
_entity.type
_entity.pdbx_description
1 polymer ?
#
loop_
_entity_poly.entity_id
_entity_poly.type
_entity_poly.pdbx_seq_one_letter_code
_entity_poly.pdbx_strand_id
1 'polypeptide(L)'
;MDKGKMVEELLEKSYQVVDFLPEQVPEGSAGQFFAVEKYYMNPERMKGFRRKFADILLKLNCYYNFSVCEAQGDVFTDNPDPEWLEGKVLGNADLCVLLPEEETLVTLYRDDLYMTVYNACGSVLKRLEQLAEAEELFVR
;
A
#
# COMPACT_ATOMS: atom_id res chain seq x y z
N MET A 1 17.48 -13.89 6.83
CA MET A 1 16.35 -14.57 6.21
C MET A 1 16.19 -14.14 4.77
N ASP A 2 15.86 -15.06 3.89
CA ASP A 2 15.53 -14.76 2.50
C ASP A 2 14.31 -13.84 2.42
N LYS A 3 14.44 -12.74 1.71
CA LYS A 3 13.36 -11.74 1.61
C LYS A 3 12.12 -12.28 0.91
N GLY A 4 12.29 -13.07 -0.13
CA GLY A 4 11.18 -13.71 -0.82
C GLY A 4 10.37 -14.60 0.11
N LYS A 5 11.07 -15.38 0.94
CA LYS A 5 10.42 -16.25 1.91
C LYS A 5 9.71 -15.42 3.01
N MET A 6 10.32 -14.33 3.44
CA MET A 6 9.69 -13.42 4.41
C MET A 6 8.39 -12.86 3.86
N VAL A 7 8.39 -12.46 2.59
CA VAL A 7 7.16 -11.96 1.92
C VAL A 7 6.08 -13.04 1.95
N GLU A 8 6.42 -14.27 1.58
CA GLU A 8 5.45 -15.37 1.59
C GLU A 8 4.85 -15.61 2.97
N GLU A 9 5.68 -15.58 4.01
CA GLU A 9 5.21 -15.75 5.39
C GLU A 9 4.31 -14.60 5.84
N LEU A 10 4.65 -13.35 5.48
CA LEU A 10 3.86 -12.19 5.87
C LEU A 10 2.51 -12.14 5.17
N LEU A 11 2.40 -12.67 3.96
CA LEU A 11 1.12 -12.74 3.25
C LEU A 11 0.09 -13.63 3.99
N GLU A 12 0.55 -14.48 4.91
CA GLU A 12 -0.33 -15.30 5.73
C GLU A 12 -0.76 -14.63 7.05
N LYS A 13 -0.22 -13.46 7.34
CA LYS A 13 -0.52 -12.74 8.58
C LYS A 13 -1.77 -11.88 8.43
N SER A 14 -2.28 -11.39 9.55
CA SER A 14 -3.39 -10.45 9.55
C SER A 14 -2.97 -9.15 8.87
N TYR A 15 -3.94 -8.42 8.33
CA TYR A 15 -3.66 -7.22 7.57
C TYR A 15 -4.63 -6.09 7.88
N GLN A 16 -4.18 -4.88 7.56
CA GLN A 16 -4.98 -3.67 7.54
C GLN A 16 -5.05 -3.19 6.09
N VAL A 17 -6.06 -2.41 5.77
CA VAL A 17 -6.22 -1.84 4.43
C VAL A 17 -6.24 -0.31 4.54
N VAL A 18 -5.42 0.35 3.72
CA VAL A 18 -5.46 1.80 3.58
C VAL A 18 -6.39 2.11 2.42
N ASP A 19 -7.52 2.74 2.70
CA ASP A 19 -8.63 2.84 1.76
C ASP A 19 -9.24 4.25 1.79
N PHE A 20 -9.99 4.58 0.77
CA PHE A 20 -10.73 5.85 0.73
C PHE A 20 -12.05 5.76 1.52
N LEU A 21 -12.45 4.56 1.93
CA LEU A 21 -13.64 4.35 2.75
C LEU A 21 -13.23 3.85 4.15
N PRO A 22 -13.94 4.28 5.20
CA PRO A 22 -13.60 3.87 6.57
C PRO A 22 -13.93 2.42 6.88
N GLU A 23 -14.87 1.85 6.14
CA GLU A 23 -15.33 0.47 6.34
C GLU A 23 -15.57 -0.20 5.00
N GLN A 24 -15.44 -1.51 4.98
CA GLN A 24 -15.78 -2.29 3.80
C GLN A 24 -17.28 -2.17 3.55
N VAL A 25 -17.66 -1.93 2.29
CA VAL A 25 -19.07 -1.87 1.91
C VAL A 25 -19.68 -3.26 2.04
N PRO A 26 -20.82 -3.40 2.73
CA PRO A 26 -21.47 -4.70 2.90
C PRO A 26 -21.83 -5.34 1.56
N GLU A 27 -21.61 -6.64 1.45
CA GLU A 27 -22.00 -7.41 0.28
C GLU A 27 -23.52 -7.33 0.11
N GLY A 28 -23.97 -7.12 -1.12
CA GLY A 28 -25.41 -7.02 -1.41
C GLY A 28 -26.03 -5.70 -1.02
N SER A 29 -25.23 -4.70 -0.66
CA SER A 29 -25.70 -3.36 -0.35
C SER A 29 -26.42 -2.73 -1.55
N ALA A 30 -27.46 -1.94 -1.28
CA ALA A 30 -28.21 -1.22 -2.30
C ALA A 30 -27.49 0.07 -2.78
N GLY A 31 -26.29 0.34 -2.29
CA GLY A 31 -25.55 1.55 -2.64
C GLY A 31 -24.93 1.50 -4.03
N GLN A 32 -24.21 2.55 -4.35
CA GLN A 32 -23.59 2.76 -5.64
C GLN A 32 -22.09 2.47 -5.65
N PHE A 33 -21.64 1.56 -4.82
CA PHE A 33 -20.20 1.29 -4.67
C PHE A 33 -19.51 1.03 -6.00
N PHE A 34 -20.07 0.15 -6.83
CA PHE A 34 -19.42 -0.20 -8.09
C PHE A 34 -19.34 0.98 -9.06
N ALA A 35 -20.36 1.82 -9.07
CA ALA A 35 -20.36 3.02 -9.92
C ALA A 35 -19.32 4.03 -9.45
N VAL A 36 -19.19 4.22 -8.15
CA VAL A 36 -18.20 5.13 -7.57
C VAL A 36 -16.79 4.60 -7.76
N GLU A 37 -16.59 3.29 -7.52
CA GLU A 37 -15.30 2.63 -7.74
C GLU A 37 -14.86 2.81 -9.20
N LYS A 38 -15.74 2.53 -10.14
CA LYS A 38 -15.46 2.68 -11.57
C LYS A 38 -15.10 4.12 -11.92
N TYR A 39 -15.79 5.09 -11.32
CA TYR A 39 -15.50 6.50 -11.51
C TYR A 39 -14.08 6.84 -11.08
N TYR A 40 -13.67 6.35 -9.91
CA TYR A 40 -12.32 6.60 -9.39
C TYR A 40 -11.24 5.81 -10.14
N MET A 41 -11.60 4.76 -10.86
CA MET A 41 -10.66 4.01 -11.69
C MET A 41 -10.33 4.72 -13.01
N ASN A 42 -10.96 5.84 -13.30
CA ASN A 42 -10.57 6.70 -14.41
C ASN A 42 -9.08 7.07 -14.23
N PRO A 43 -8.25 7.03 -15.31
CA PRO A 43 -6.80 7.22 -15.17
C PRO A 43 -6.37 8.47 -14.42
N GLU A 44 -7.03 9.60 -14.61
CA GLU A 44 -6.68 10.84 -13.91
C GLU A 44 -6.96 10.74 -12.41
N ARG A 45 -8.09 10.16 -12.04
CA ARG A 45 -8.48 10.03 -10.63
C ARG A 45 -7.68 8.95 -9.93
N MET A 46 -7.41 7.85 -10.63
CA MET A 46 -6.55 6.79 -10.14
C MET A 46 -5.17 7.35 -9.80
N LYS A 47 -4.65 8.23 -10.65
CA LYS A 47 -3.36 8.88 -10.41
C LYS A 47 -3.36 9.68 -9.11
N GLY A 48 -4.49 10.30 -8.76
CA GLY A 48 -4.65 11.01 -7.50
C GLY A 48 -4.53 10.08 -6.30
N PHE A 49 -5.15 8.92 -6.34
CA PHE A 49 -5.01 7.91 -5.29
C PHE A 49 -3.57 7.40 -5.21
N ARG A 50 -2.98 7.12 -6.37
CA ARG A 50 -1.59 6.64 -6.43
C ARG A 50 -0.63 7.67 -5.85
N ARG A 51 -0.89 8.97 -6.06
CA ARG A 51 -0.11 10.04 -5.45
C ARG A 51 -0.18 9.96 -3.92
N LYS A 52 -1.36 9.75 -3.36
CA LYS A 52 -1.53 9.62 -1.92
C LYS A 52 -0.76 8.43 -1.38
N PHE A 53 -0.82 7.29 -2.05
CA PHE A 53 -0.08 6.08 -1.66
C PHE A 53 1.42 6.30 -1.74
N ALA A 54 1.89 6.97 -2.80
CA ALA A 54 3.31 7.29 -2.94
C ALA A 54 3.80 8.14 -1.77
N ASP A 55 3.03 9.16 -1.41
CA ASP A 55 3.40 10.06 -0.31
C ASP A 55 3.44 9.30 1.03
N ILE A 56 2.50 8.41 1.29
CA ILE A 56 2.51 7.57 2.49
C ILE A 56 3.78 6.70 2.51
N LEU A 57 4.08 6.02 1.40
CA LEU A 57 5.24 5.15 1.32
C LEU A 57 6.55 5.91 1.50
N LEU A 58 6.69 7.05 0.84
CA LEU A 58 7.90 7.87 0.95
C LEU A 58 8.11 8.34 2.39
N LYS A 59 7.05 8.73 3.07
CA LYS A 59 7.13 9.16 4.46
C LYS A 59 7.42 8.01 5.41
N LEU A 60 6.84 6.84 5.18
CA LEU A 60 7.19 5.64 5.95
C LEU A 60 8.66 5.28 5.79
N ASN A 61 9.21 5.45 4.59
CA ASN A 61 10.61 5.16 4.31
C ASN A 61 11.56 6.07 5.11
N CYS A 62 11.08 7.23 5.58
CA CYS A 62 11.87 8.09 6.46
C CYS A 62 12.14 7.44 7.81
N TYR A 63 11.26 6.55 8.26
CA TYR A 63 11.36 5.91 9.57
C TYR A 63 11.81 4.46 9.50
N TYR A 64 11.59 3.79 8.38
CA TYR A 64 11.84 2.35 8.25
C TYR A 64 12.58 2.05 6.95
N ASN A 65 13.50 1.09 7.01
CA ASN A 65 14.15 0.59 5.80
C ASN A 65 13.16 -0.19 4.96
N PHE A 66 13.24 0.00 3.65
CA PHE A 66 12.42 -0.70 2.68
C PHE A 66 13.26 -1.65 1.84
N SER A 67 12.67 -2.77 1.48
CA SER A 67 13.15 -3.62 0.39
C SER A 67 11.98 -3.76 -0.57
N VAL A 68 12.11 -3.21 -1.76
CA VAL A 68 11.01 -3.10 -2.72
C VAL A 68 11.21 -4.05 -3.89
N CYS A 69 10.15 -4.74 -4.27
CA CYS A 69 10.14 -5.70 -5.35
C CYS A 69 8.89 -5.49 -6.20
N GLU A 70 9.01 -5.61 -7.51
CA GLU A 70 7.83 -5.69 -8.36
C GLU A 70 7.22 -7.08 -8.18
N ALA A 71 5.89 -7.19 -8.14
CA ALA A 71 5.20 -8.39 -7.69
C ALA A 71 5.61 -9.69 -8.39
N GLN A 72 6.09 -9.64 -9.64
CA GLN A 72 6.50 -10.81 -10.40
C GLN A 72 8.01 -11.03 -10.39
N GLY A 73 8.75 -10.17 -9.67
CA GLY A 73 10.20 -10.23 -9.68
C GLY A 73 10.79 -10.87 -8.43
N ASP A 74 12.04 -11.30 -8.55
CA ASP A 74 12.81 -11.85 -7.45
C ASP A 74 13.85 -10.87 -6.93
N VAL A 75 13.94 -9.70 -7.55
CA VAL A 75 14.96 -8.71 -7.23
C VAL A 75 14.39 -7.65 -6.30
N PHE A 76 15.03 -7.50 -5.14
CA PHE A 76 14.68 -6.49 -4.15
C PHE A 76 15.65 -5.33 -4.23
N THR A 77 15.12 -4.11 -4.21
CA THR A 77 15.91 -2.88 -4.16
C THR A 77 15.78 -2.30 -2.76
N ASP A 78 16.91 -2.23 -2.05
CA ASP A 78 16.92 -1.70 -0.68
C ASP A 78 16.92 -0.18 -0.71
N ASN A 79 16.00 0.42 0.05
CA ASN A 79 15.84 1.86 0.14
C ASN A 79 16.00 2.56 -1.22
N PRO A 80 15.09 2.28 -2.16
CA PRO A 80 15.22 2.81 -3.52
C PRO A 80 15.18 4.34 -3.54
N ASP A 81 15.71 4.90 -4.62
CA ASP A 81 15.62 6.32 -4.88
C ASP A 81 14.15 6.78 -4.82
N PRO A 82 13.84 7.86 -4.11
CA PRO A 82 12.46 8.35 -4.00
C PRO A 82 11.78 8.58 -5.34
N GLU A 83 12.50 9.10 -6.34
CA GLU A 83 11.93 9.32 -7.66
C GLU A 83 11.57 8.01 -8.35
N TRP A 84 12.39 6.99 -8.17
CA TRP A 84 12.12 5.66 -8.72
C TRP A 84 10.86 5.07 -8.10
N LEU A 85 10.76 5.12 -6.77
CA LEU A 85 9.60 4.57 -6.06
C LEU A 85 8.32 5.31 -6.44
N GLU A 86 8.36 6.64 -6.42
CA GLU A 86 7.23 7.46 -6.84
C GLU A 86 6.81 7.13 -8.27
N GLY A 87 7.79 7.01 -9.17
CA GLY A 87 7.51 6.69 -10.57
C GLY A 87 6.80 5.35 -10.73
N LYS A 88 7.20 4.35 -9.96
CA LYS A 88 6.56 3.03 -10.00
C LYS A 88 5.13 3.09 -9.47
N VAL A 89 4.91 3.79 -8.35
CA VAL A 89 3.57 3.92 -7.78
C VAL A 89 2.65 4.68 -8.73
N LEU A 90 3.08 5.82 -9.24
CA LEU A 90 2.29 6.63 -10.17
C LEU A 90 2.08 5.93 -11.51
N GLY A 91 3.04 5.08 -11.90
CA GLY A 91 2.94 4.28 -13.12
C GLY A 91 2.04 3.05 -13.01
N ASN A 92 1.34 2.90 -11.88
CA ASN A 92 0.39 1.81 -11.67
C ASN A 92 1.04 0.42 -11.68
N ALA A 93 2.28 0.33 -11.22
CA ALA A 93 2.98 -0.95 -11.12
C ALA A 93 2.50 -1.77 -9.93
N ASP A 94 2.66 -3.09 -10.02
CA ASP A 94 2.43 -4.00 -8.90
C ASP A 94 3.67 -4.00 -8.02
N LEU A 95 3.51 -3.68 -6.74
CA LEU A 95 4.64 -3.54 -5.82
C LEU A 95 4.44 -4.32 -4.53
N CYS A 96 5.54 -4.90 -4.05
CA CYS A 96 5.66 -5.42 -2.69
C CYS A 96 6.73 -4.60 -1.98
N VAL A 97 6.37 -3.98 -0.89
CA VAL A 97 7.28 -3.16 -0.08
C VAL A 97 7.46 -3.83 1.26
N LEU A 98 8.64 -4.41 1.46
CA LEU A 98 8.97 -5.10 2.70
C LEU A 98 9.68 -4.14 3.65
N LEU A 99 9.25 -4.12 4.91
CA LEU A 99 9.92 -3.45 6.00
C LEU A 99 10.57 -4.55 6.84
N PRO A 100 11.79 -4.97 6.50
CA PRO A 100 12.33 -6.21 7.06
C PRO A 100 12.54 -6.20 8.57
N GLU A 101 13.01 -5.09 9.13
CA GLU A 101 13.25 -5.00 10.58
C GLU A 101 11.94 -4.95 11.37
N GLU A 102 10.84 -4.55 10.73
CA GLU A 102 9.53 -4.44 11.36
C GLU A 102 8.63 -5.64 11.05
N GLU A 103 9.12 -6.57 10.27
CA GLU A 103 8.35 -7.75 9.82
C GLU A 103 6.97 -7.33 9.29
N THR A 104 6.95 -6.32 8.45
CA THR A 104 5.73 -5.75 7.87
C THR A 104 5.86 -5.73 6.35
N LEU A 105 4.75 -5.98 5.66
CA LEU A 105 4.71 -6.01 4.21
C LEU A 105 3.57 -5.12 3.71
N VAL A 106 3.88 -4.27 2.74
CA VAL A 106 2.86 -3.48 2.03
C VAL A 106 2.75 -4.02 0.61
N THR A 107 1.52 -4.27 0.17
CA THR A 107 1.28 -4.62 -1.23
C THR A 107 0.39 -3.57 -1.87
N LEU A 108 0.72 -3.22 -3.10
CA LEU A 108 -0.03 -2.26 -3.90
C LEU A 108 -0.05 -2.79 -5.32
N TYR A 109 -1.23 -3.20 -5.78
CA TYR A 109 -1.37 -3.81 -7.09
C TYR A 109 -1.99 -2.85 -8.09
N ARG A 110 -1.80 -3.15 -9.36
CA ARG A 110 -2.36 -2.38 -10.47
C ARG A 110 -3.86 -2.20 -10.30
N ASP A 111 -4.32 -0.98 -10.53
CA ASP A 111 -5.74 -0.59 -10.50
C ASP A 111 -6.41 -0.69 -9.13
N ASP A 112 -5.68 -0.99 -8.06
CA ASP A 112 -6.25 -0.99 -6.72
C ASP A 112 -6.42 0.44 -6.21
N LEU A 113 -7.57 0.70 -5.59
CA LEU A 113 -7.86 1.96 -4.89
C LEU A 113 -7.51 1.87 -3.41
N TYR A 114 -6.71 0.88 -3.03
CA TYR A 114 -6.31 0.64 -1.65
C TYR A 114 -4.92 0.01 -1.61
N MET A 115 -4.26 0.12 -0.45
CA MET A 115 -3.02 -0.60 -0.15
C MET A 115 -3.31 -1.57 0.98
N THR A 116 -2.71 -2.76 0.93
CA THR A 116 -2.80 -3.73 2.00
C THR A 116 -1.50 -3.75 2.79
N VAL A 117 -1.60 -3.74 4.12
CA VAL A 117 -0.44 -3.75 5.01
C VAL A 117 -0.55 -4.95 5.93
N TYR A 118 0.37 -5.88 5.79
CA TYR A 118 0.37 -7.15 6.54
C TYR A 118 1.24 -7.03 7.77
N ASN A 119 0.72 -7.50 8.89
CA ASN A 119 1.43 -7.64 10.15
C ASN A 119 1.90 -6.31 10.77
N ALA A 120 1.23 -5.20 10.45
CA ALA A 120 1.54 -3.91 11.04
C ALA A 120 1.10 -3.88 12.50
N CYS A 121 1.97 -3.43 13.38
CA CYS A 121 1.66 -3.29 14.80
C CYS A 121 2.55 -2.20 15.42
N GLY A 122 2.21 -1.81 16.66
CA GLY A 122 3.01 -0.84 17.40
C GLY A 122 3.21 0.48 16.67
N SER A 123 4.47 0.92 16.58
CA SER A 123 4.80 2.21 15.98
C SER A 123 4.49 2.27 14.49
N VAL A 124 4.64 1.16 13.78
CA VAL A 124 4.36 1.10 12.34
C VAL A 124 2.89 1.39 12.08
N LEU A 125 2.01 0.70 12.81
CA LEU A 125 0.57 0.90 12.65
C LEU A 125 0.17 2.33 13.01
N LYS A 126 0.69 2.86 14.09
CA LYS A 126 0.40 4.23 14.52
C LYS A 126 0.82 5.25 13.46
N ARG A 127 2.03 5.11 12.92
CA ARG A 127 2.49 6.01 11.87
C ARG A 127 1.67 5.89 10.60
N LEU A 128 1.34 4.65 10.24
CA LEU A 128 0.49 4.40 9.08
C LEU A 128 -0.85 5.12 9.22
N GLU A 129 -1.48 5.02 10.38
CA GLU A 129 -2.75 5.70 10.66
C GLU A 129 -2.61 7.21 10.54
N GLN A 130 -1.55 7.77 11.11
CA GLN A 130 -1.29 9.21 11.04
C GLN A 130 -1.07 9.69 9.60
N LEU A 131 -0.29 8.95 8.83
CA LEU A 131 0.01 9.31 7.44
C LEU A 131 -1.21 9.16 6.54
N ALA A 132 -2.01 8.12 6.75
CA ALA A 132 -3.24 7.92 6.00
C ALA A 132 -4.23 9.05 6.27
N GLU A 133 -4.39 9.43 7.54
CA GLU A 133 -5.26 10.54 7.94
C GLU A 133 -4.86 11.84 7.24
N ALA A 134 -3.55 12.11 7.16
CA ALA A 134 -3.03 13.29 6.49
C ALA A 134 -3.36 13.33 4.99
N GLU A 135 -3.59 12.16 4.39
CA GLU A 135 -3.96 12.04 2.99
C GLU A 135 -5.47 11.86 2.80
N GLU A 136 -6.24 12.03 3.87
CA GLU A 136 -7.69 11.84 3.88
C GLU A 136 -8.09 10.41 3.52
N LEU A 137 -7.28 9.45 3.97
CA LEU A 137 -7.56 8.03 3.82
C LEU A 137 -7.78 7.39 5.19
N PHE A 138 -8.30 6.18 5.18
CA PHE A 138 -8.61 5.44 6.40
C PHE A 138 -7.80 4.14 6.46
N VAL A 139 -7.45 3.73 7.67
CA VAL A 139 -6.86 2.42 7.94
C VAL A 139 -7.96 1.57 8.59
N ARG A 140 -8.29 0.45 7.97
CA ARG A 140 -9.36 -0.43 8.47
C ARG A 140 -8.98 -1.90 8.50
#